data_b3535eea273ede074063b5a0607e825c
#
_entry.id   b3535eea273ede074063b5a0607e825c
#
_cell.length_a   1.000
_cell.length_b   1.000
_cell.length_c   1.000
_cell.angle_alpha   90.00
_cell.angle_beta   90.00
_cell.angle_gamma   90.00
#
_symmetry.space_group_name_H-M   'P 1'
#
loop_
_entity.id
_entity.type
_entity.pdbx_description
1 polymer ?
#
loop_
_entity_poly.entity_id
_entity_poly.type
_entity_poly.pdbx_seq_one_letter_code
_entity_poly.pdbx_strand_id
1 'polypeptide(L)'
;MDRRHLLKNTLAFGGLASLGATLSQTAEAQTARVPLMDRPFNLAPIRAHVDRIYDIKCCIRPFRTKGPRLDVEQIGDALVIHNYGHSGAGWSLSWGSADMQVQKAMSRSPKKIAVVGCGIIGLTSALMAQRAGAQVTIYTREQFQSTRSVRANGSWTPASHMALAADAPPNLGDVWERMTRISWKNLRQYIGMAGNPLAFADHYYLSDTPFDTPLPPPPPSPVPIPEYYELGDRIGDITPKLQVLTPDIHPFPVKYARRTTRLFFNFSEYGHRLMSEFFAAGGKIVMRNFHSPGELAHLPEKVIINCPGYSARDWWKDKAMVPHRGQTEWLIPQPEVNYGLTYRNVEALSKSDGIMMIDIGPRNGLPKGYGSSNEMPNRAEAEAAVRVMEELYSRFPANPI
;
A
#
# COMPACT_ATOMS: atom_id res chain seq x y z
N MET A 1 -50.30 -6.49 -30.95
CA MET A 1 -50.31 -7.94 -31.21
C MET A 1 -49.54 -8.64 -30.14
N ASP A 2 -50.27 -9.29 -29.32
CA ASP A 2 -49.91 -9.86 -28.03
C ASP A 2 -49.28 -11.25 -28.22
N ARG A 3 -48.16 -11.50 -27.55
CA ARG A 3 -47.52 -12.81 -27.49
C ARG A 3 -47.43 -13.30 -26.04
N ARG A 4 -48.59 -13.39 -25.42
CA ARG A 4 -48.83 -14.22 -24.25
C ARG A 4 -49.85 -15.26 -24.63
N HIS A 5 -49.45 -16.52 -24.69
CA HIS A 5 -50.21 -17.75 -24.50
C HIS A 5 -49.50 -18.89 -25.22
N LEU A 6 -48.84 -19.71 -24.47
CA LEU A 6 -48.86 -21.18 -24.65
C LEU A 6 -47.96 -21.81 -23.57
N LEU A 7 -48.62 -22.43 -22.62
CA LEU A 7 -48.26 -23.72 -22.04
C LEU A 7 -49.06 -23.90 -20.75
N LYS A 8 -50.21 -24.46 -20.90
CA LYS A 8 -50.95 -25.18 -19.85
C LYS A 8 -51.36 -26.56 -20.42
N ASN A 9 -51.34 -27.52 -19.47
CA ASN A 9 -51.86 -28.88 -19.55
C ASN A 9 -50.89 -29.93 -20.10
N THR A 10 -50.58 -31.00 -19.33
CA THR A 10 -51.49 -32.07 -18.90
C THR A 10 -50.83 -32.89 -17.76
N LEU A 11 -51.41 -33.09 -16.67
CA LEU A 11 -51.97 -34.16 -15.85
C LEU A 11 -51.84 -35.58 -16.49
N ALA A 12 -51.62 -36.71 -15.84
CA ALA A 12 -51.81 -37.24 -14.52
C ALA A 12 -51.61 -38.79 -14.57
N PHE A 13 -51.61 -39.44 -13.40
CA PHE A 13 -51.75 -40.88 -13.10
C PHE A 13 -50.50 -41.74 -13.22
N GLY A 14 -50.09 -42.44 -12.18
CA GLY A 14 -50.69 -43.31 -11.25
C GLY A 14 -49.68 -43.90 -10.27
N GLY A 15 -50.11 -44.11 -9.09
CA GLY A 15 -49.36 -44.58 -7.94
C GLY A 15 -49.05 -46.07 -7.91
N LEU A 16 -48.17 -46.40 -7.04
CA LEU A 16 -48.34 -47.49 -6.02
C LEU A 16 -47.11 -47.56 -5.09
N ALA A 17 -47.40 -47.77 -3.86
CA ALA A 17 -46.51 -47.81 -2.73
C ALA A 17 -45.56 -49.00 -2.73
N SER A 18 -44.34 -48.84 -2.15
CA SER A 18 -43.74 -49.82 -1.25
C SER A 18 -42.65 -49.20 -0.37
N LEU A 19 -42.74 -49.54 0.85
CA LEU A 19 -41.89 -49.30 2.00
C LEU A 19 -40.38 -49.44 1.70
N GLY A 20 -39.61 -48.63 2.38
CA GLY A 20 -38.39 -49.16 2.97
C GLY A 20 -37.18 -48.21 2.91
N ALA A 21 -36.75 -47.86 4.12
CA ALA A 21 -35.41 -47.37 4.45
C ALA A 21 -35.06 -45.90 4.20
N THR A 22 -35.29 -45.11 5.22
CA THR A 22 -34.62 -43.89 5.51
C THR A 22 -33.09 -44.10 5.59
N LEU A 23 -32.36 -43.72 4.57
CA LEU A 23 -30.96 -43.40 4.65
C LEU A 23 -30.84 -41.88 4.55
N SER A 24 -30.71 -41.26 5.71
CA SER A 24 -30.26 -39.89 5.82
C SER A 24 -28.84 -39.81 5.28
N GLN A 25 -28.65 -39.61 4.00
CA GLN A 25 -27.41 -39.10 3.48
C GLN A 25 -27.44 -37.58 3.73
N THR A 26 -26.75 -37.18 4.80
CA THR A 26 -26.23 -35.82 4.88
C THR A 26 -25.34 -35.61 3.67
N ALA A 27 -25.89 -34.93 2.67
CA ALA A 27 -25.10 -34.38 1.58
C ALA A 27 -24.18 -33.33 2.23
N GLU A 28 -22.99 -33.76 2.66
CA GLU A 28 -21.87 -32.84 2.79
C GLU A 28 -21.72 -32.18 1.44
N ALA A 29 -22.04 -30.90 1.39
CA ALA A 29 -21.70 -30.05 0.24
C ALA A 29 -20.17 -30.09 0.13
N GLN A 30 -19.66 -31.04 -0.65
CA GLN A 30 -18.30 -30.98 -1.14
C GLN A 30 -18.19 -29.67 -1.92
N THR A 31 -17.67 -28.64 -1.26
CA THR A 31 -17.22 -27.45 -1.96
C THR A 31 -16.26 -27.92 -3.04
N ALA A 32 -16.71 -27.83 -4.29
CA ALA A 32 -15.92 -28.23 -5.44
C ALA A 32 -14.56 -27.50 -5.34
N ARG A 33 -13.52 -28.25 -5.01
CA ARG A 33 -12.15 -27.72 -4.99
C ARG A 33 -11.82 -27.30 -6.41
N VAL A 34 -11.36 -26.07 -6.57
CA VAL A 34 -10.89 -25.60 -7.88
C VAL A 34 -9.60 -26.35 -8.20
N PRO A 35 -9.57 -27.21 -9.23
CA PRO A 35 -8.48 -28.16 -9.47
C PRO A 35 -7.08 -27.52 -9.59
N LEU A 36 -7.03 -26.25 -10.02
CA LEU A 36 -5.79 -25.47 -10.16
C LEU A 36 -5.14 -25.08 -8.82
N MET A 37 -5.86 -25.19 -7.70
CA MET A 37 -5.37 -24.78 -6.38
C MET A 37 -4.70 -25.92 -5.60
N ASP A 38 -4.88 -27.16 -6.05
CA ASP A 38 -4.45 -28.37 -5.33
C ASP A 38 -3.10 -28.93 -5.82
N ARG A 39 -2.42 -28.27 -6.75
CA ARG A 39 -1.12 -28.73 -7.24
C ARG A 39 0.01 -27.97 -6.53
N PRO A 40 1.07 -28.67 -6.08
CA PRO A 40 2.30 -28.03 -5.66
C PRO A 40 2.79 -27.13 -6.80
N PHE A 41 3.07 -25.87 -6.50
CA PHE A 41 3.65 -24.97 -7.49
C PHE A 41 5.14 -24.84 -7.29
N ASN A 42 5.87 -24.81 -8.39
CA ASN A 42 7.30 -24.60 -8.38
C ASN A 42 7.58 -23.09 -8.37
N LEU A 43 8.17 -22.59 -7.29
CA LEU A 43 8.59 -21.21 -7.15
C LEU A 43 10.11 -21.13 -7.15
N ALA A 44 10.67 -20.24 -7.96
CA ALA A 44 12.09 -19.97 -7.93
C ALA A 44 12.49 -19.41 -6.55
N PRO A 45 13.51 -19.95 -5.88
CA PRO A 45 13.96 -19.45 -4.59
C PRO A 45 14.60 -18.06 -4.73
N ILE A 46 14.37 -17.21 -3.74
CA ILE A 46 15.08 -15.93 -3.65
C ILE A 46 16.53 -16.19 -3.26
N ARG A 47 17.48 -15.69 -4.05
CA ARG A 47 18.92 -15.73 -3.75
C ARG A 47 19.26 -14.65 -2.72
N ALA A 48 18.92 -14.92 -1.47
CA ALA A 48 19.09 -14.00 -0.36
C ALA A 48 20.51 -14.11 0.22
N HIS A 49 21.44 -13.34 -0.32
CA HIS A 49 22.80 -13.24 0.18
C HIS A 49 23.19 -11.78 0.39
N VAL A 50 23.99 -11.50 1.41
CA VAL A 50 24.38 -10.13 1.80
C VAL A 50 25.23 -9.42 0.74
N ASP A 51 26.00 -10.17 -0.06
CA ASP A 51 26.78 -9.66 -1.18
C ASP A 51 25.93 -9.19 -2.37
N ARG A 52 24.67 -9.60 -2.41
CA ARG A 52 23.72 -9.18 -3.45
C ARG A 52 23.01 -7.86 -3.12
N ILE A 53 23.26 -7.26 -1.96
CA ILE A 53 22.71 -5.93 -1.61
C ILE A 53 23.41 -4.87 -2.44
N TYR A 54 22.71 -4.30 -3.42
CA TYR A 54 23.23 -3.23 -4.27
C TYR A 54 22.81 -1.83 -3.81
N ASP A 55 21.71 -1.71 -3.03
CA ASP A 55 21.22 -0.42 -2.53
C ASP A 55 20.51 -0.56 -1.18
N ILE A 56 20.56 0.48 -0.36
CA ILE A 56 19.86 0.59 0.92
C ILE A 56 19.19 1.96 0.97
N LYS A 57 17.86 1.96 1.03
CA LYS A 57 17.07 3.20 1.03
C LYS A 57 16.43 3.44 2.39
N CYS A 58 16.57 4.64 2.91
CA CYS A 58 15.88 5.08 4.13
C CYS A 58 14.87 6.17 3.82
N CYS A 59 13.71 6.10 4.46
CA CYS A 59 12.71 7.16 4.42
C CYS A 59 12.12 7.42 5.81
N ILE A 60 11.58 8.61 6.01
CA ILE A 60 10.71 8.91 7.13
C ILE A 60 9.27 8.94 6.62
N ARG A 61 8.45 7.99 7.10
CA ARG A 61 7.01 8.00 6.82
C ARG A 61 6.41 9.22 7.49
N PRO A 62 5.60 10.00 6.79
CA PRO A 62 4.93 11.18 7.35
C PRO A 62 3.73 10.75 8.22
N PHE A 63 3.99 10.05 9.32
CA PHE A 63 2.96 9.61 10.24
C PHE A 63 2.44 10.80 11.05
N ARG A 64 1.12 10.98 11.05
CA ARG A 64 0.41 11.98 11.83
C ARG A 64 -0.57 11.30 12.76
N THR A 65 -0.45 11.53 14.07
CA THR A 65 -1.25 10.79 15.07
C THR A 65 -2.75 10.95 14.88
N LYS A 66 -3.19 12.09 14.35
CA LYS A 66 -4.59 12.43 14.06
C LYS A 66 -5.07 12.02 12.67
N GLY A 67 -4.30 11.20 11.94
CA GLY A 67 -4.57 10.93 10.54
C GLY A 67 -4.14 12.07 9.60
N PRO A 68 -4.39 11.95 8.28
CA PRO A 68 -3.96 12.95 7.31
C PRO A 68 -4.62 14.31 7.55
N ARG A 69 -3.85 15.37 7.35
CA ARG A 69 -4.38 16.74 7.36
C ARG A 69 -5.00 17.04 6.00
N LEU A 70 -6.30 17.30 6.03
CA LEU A 70 -7.14 17.47 4.83
C LEU A 70 -8.00 18.75 4.90
N ASP A 71 -7.74 19.63 5.85
CA ASP A 71 -8.46 20.90 6.04
C ASP A 71 -7.99 21.98 5.06
N VAL A 72 -8.63 23.15 5.19
CA VAL A 72 -8.36 24.33 4.37
C VAL A 72 -7.99 25.49 5.29
N GLU A 73 -7.01 26.28 4.90
CA GLU A 73 -6.49 27.41 5.64
C GLU A 73 -6.29 28.62 4.74
N GLN A 74 -6.53 29.82 5.24
CA GLN A 74 -6.28 31.07 4.51
C GLN A 74 -4.94 31.65 4.96
N ILE A 75 -4.01 31.86 4.01
CA ILE A 75 -2.71 32.47 4.25
C ILE A 75 -2.60 33.74 3.38
N GLY A 76 -2.78 34.89 3.99
CA GLY A 76 -2.94 36.13 3.21
C GLY A 76 -4.14 36.03 2.26
N ASP A 77 -3.92 36.23 0.96
CA ASP A 77 -4.91 36.08 -0.10
C ASP A 77 -4.94 34.66 -0.73
N ALA A 78 -4.07 33.77 -0.30
CA ALA A 78 -3.99 32.40 -0.78
C ALA A 78 -4.86 31.43 0.02
N LEU A 79 -5.65 30.61 -0.69
CA LEU A 79 -6.36 29.46 -0.15
C LEU A 79 -5.45 28.26 -0.17
N VAL A 80 -5.09 27.73 0.99
CA VAL A 80 -4.23 26.57 1.15
C VAL A 80 -5.06 25.35 1.53
N ILE A 81 -5.01 24.33 0.69
CA ILE A 81 -5.69 23.05 0.89
C ILE A 81 -4.63 22.03 1.30
N HIS A 82 -4.69 21.56 2.55
CA HIS A 82 -3.71 20.61 3.07
C HIS A 82 -3.96 19.19 2.56
N ASN A 83 -2.89 18.50 2.20
CA ASN A 83 -2.93 17.12 1.73
C ASN A 83 -1.64 16.39 2.12
N TYR A 84 -1.49 16.02 3.40
CA TYR A 84 -0.30 15.37 3.92
C TYR A 84 -0.58 14.54 5.19
N GLY A 85 0.40 13.73 5.61
CA GLY A 85 0.29 12.95 6.85
C GLY A 85 -0.30 11.55 6.66
N HIS A 86 -0.15 10.96 5.45
CA HIS A 86 -0.71 9.65 5.10
C HIS A 86 0.14 8.47 5.56
N SER A 87 1.18 8.68 6.36
CA SER A 87 2.05 7.63 6.90
C SER A 87 2.61 6.68 5.83
N GLY A 88 2.50 5.37 6.04
CA GLY A 88 2.86 4.32 5.08
C GLY A 88 1.85 4.10 3.95
N ALA A 89 0.67 4.71 4.03
CA ALA A 89 -0.41 4.50 3.08
C ALA A 89 -0.43 5.48 1.88
N GLY A 90 0.56 6.39 1.79
CA GLY A 90 0.56 7.47 0.79
C GLY A 90 0.36 7.01 -0.65
N TRP A 91 1.06 5.96 -1.09
CA TRP A 91 0.88 5.38 -2.43
C TRP A 91 -0.53 4.82 -2.64
N SER A 92 -1.04 4.13 -1.62
CA SER A 92 -2.34 3.46 -1.69
C SER A 92 -3.53 4.43 -1.71
N LEU A 93 -3.37 5.60 -1.09
CA LEU A 93 -4.45 6.59 -0.90
C LEU A 93 -4.32 7.83 -1.79
N SER A 94 -3.24 7.94 -2.57
CA SER A 94 -2.85 9.18 -3.25
C SER A 94 -3.93 9.76 -4.16
N TRP A 95 -4.58 8.93 -4.98
CA TRP A 95 -5.62 9.39 -5.91
C TRP A 95 -6.89 9.83 -5.21
N GLY A 96 -7.35 9.07 -4.19
CA GLY A 96 -8.55 9.44 -3.45
C GLY A 96 -8.34 10.68 -2.61
N SER A 97 -7.17 10.81 -1.99
CA SER A 97 -6.79 12.02 -1.29
C SER A 97 -6.71 13.22 -2.23
N ALA A 98 -6.09 13.05 -3.41
CA ALA A 98 -6.01 14.07 -4.45
C ALA A 98 -7.40 14.51 -4.93
N ASP A 99 -8.29 13.55 -5.25
CA ASP A 99 -9.65 13.83 -5.69
C ASP A 99 -10.41 14.71 -4.69
N MET A 100 -10.38 14.33 -3.41
CA MET A 100 -11.07 15.08 -2.36
C MET A 100 -10.52 16.50 -2.17
N GLN A 101 -9.19 16.68 -2.28
CA GLN A 101 -8.59 18.01 -2.09
C GLN A 101 -8.74 18.88 -3.35
N VAL A 102 -8.68 18.31 -4.53
CA VAL A 102 -8.93 19.03 -5.78
C VAL A 102 -10.38 19.51 -5.87
N GLN A 103 -11.36 18.72 -5.39
CA GLN A 103 -12.75 19.21 -5.29
C GLN A 103 -12.86 20.50 -4.45
N LYS A 104 -12.13 20.57 -3.31
CA LYS A 104 -12.08 21.79 -2.49
C LYS A 104 -11.37 22.94 -3.22
N ALA A 105 -10.27 22.65 -3.91
CA ALA A 105 -9.54 23.66 -4.71
C ALA A 105 -10.42 24.25 -5.82
N MET A 106 -11.13 23.39 -6.54
CA MET A 106 -11.98 23.76 -7.67
C MET A 106 -13.27 24.49 -7.27
N SER A 107 -13.64 24.51 -5.98
CA SER A 107 -14.80 25.28 -5.50
C SER A 107 -14.70 26.79 -5.78
N ARG A 108 -13.48 27.30 -6.01
CA ARG A 108 -13.21 28.69 -6.46
C ARG A 108 -12.98 28.81 -7.96
N SER A 109 -13.17 27.77 -8.74
CA SER A 109 -12.94 27.71 -10.19
C SER A 109 -11.61 28.37 -10.63
N PRO A 110 -10.46 28.05 -10.00
CA PRO A 110 -9.20 28.67 -10.32
C PRO A 110 -8.68 28.20 -11.70
N LYS A 111 -8.14 29.13 -12.49
CA LYS A 111 -7.45 28.78 -13.76
C LYS A 111 -6.06 28.18 -13.50
N LYS A 112 -5.41 28.58 -12.39
CA LYS A 112 -4.06 28.15 -12.00
C LYS A 112 -4.06 27.65 -10.57
N ILE A 113 -3.37 26.52 -10.34
CA ILE A 113 -3.20 25.93 -9.04
C ILE A 113 -1.71 25.66 -8.80
N ALA A 114 -1.21 26.06 -7.65
CA ALA A 114 0.09 25.62 -7.14
C ALA A 114 -0.05 24.32 -6.37
N VAL A 115 0.90 23.40 -6.56
CA VAL A 115 1.05 22.22 -5.70
C VAL A 115 2.41 22.30 -5.02
N VAL A 116 2.46 22.20 -3.71
CA VAL A 116 3.71 22.21 -2.94
C VAL A 116 4.12 20.78 -2.61
N GLY A 117 5.29 20.39 -3.12
CA GLY A 117 5.84 19.04 -2.98
C GLY A 117 5.56 18.15 -4.20
N CYS A 118 6.59 17.39 -4.62
CA CYS A 118 6.58 16.49 -5.77
C CYS A 118 6.63 15.01 -5.38
N GLY A 119 6.28 14.66 -4.14
CA GLY A 119 6.05 13.27 -3.74
C GLY A 119 4.76 12.72 -4.37
N ILE A 120 4.45 11.45 -4.11
CA ILE A 120 3.28 10.81 -4.74
C ILE A 120 1.96 11.55 -4.48
N ILE A 121 1.75 12.10 -3.27
CA ILE A 121 0.55 12.87 -2.95
C ILE A 121 0.48 14.16 -3.77
N GLY A 122 1.61 14.89 -3.88
CA GLY A 122 1.67 16.11 -4.67
C GLY A 122 1.49 15.85 -6.17
N LEU A 123 2.16 14.82 -6.70
CA LEU A 123 2.09 14.50 -8.12
C LEU A 123 0.67 14.04 -8.54
N THR A 124 0.01 13.18 -7.74
CA THR A 124 -1.39 12.80 -8.02
C THR A 124 -2.36 13.96 -7.83
N SER A 125 -2.11 14.86 -6.87
CA SER A 125 -2.90 16.10 -6.71
C SER A 125 -2.76 17.02 -7.92
N ALA A 126 -1.55 17.15 -8.47
CA ALA A 126 -1.29 17.93 -9.66
C ALA A 126 -2.01 17.36 -10.89
N LEU A 127 -1.91 16.05 -11.10
CA LEU A 127 -2.61 15.36 -12.20
C LEU A 127 -4.14 15.46 -12.07
N MET A 128 -4.70 15.31 -10.88
CA MET A 128 -6.14 15.48 -10.66
C MET A 128 -6.58 16.92 -10.91
N ALA A 129 -5.79 17.92 -10.52
CA ALA A 129 -6.07 19.33 -10.79
C ALA A 129 -6.03 19.65 -12.30
N GLN A 130 -5.07 19.06 -13.03
CA GLN A 130 -5.02 19.17 -14.50
C GLN A 130 -6.23 18.51 -15.16
N ARG A 131 -6.62 17.31 -14.71
CA ARG A 131 -7.83 16.61 -15.19
C ARG A 131 -9.11 17.41 -14.91
N ALA A 132 -9.10 18.26 -13.88
CA ALA A 132 -10.18 19.19 -13.56
C ALA A 132 -10.10 20.52 -14.35
N GLY A 133 -9.13 20.69 -15.27
CA GLY A 133 -8.99 21.83 -16.17
C GLY A 133 -8.08 22.96 -15.69
N ALA A 134 -7.39 22.79 -14.56
CA ALA A 134 -6.45 23.79 -14.07
C ALA A 134 -5.07 23.70 -14.73
N GLN A 135 -4.41 24.84 -14.93
CA GLN A 135 -2.97 24.89 -15.19
C GLN A 135 -2.24 24.70 -13.87
N VAL A 136 -1.28 23.77 -13.82
CA VAL A 136 -0.63 23.40 -12.56
C VAL A 136 0.87 23.64 -12.59
N THR A 137 1.36 24.31 -11.53
CA THR A 137 2.78 24.45 -11.22
C THR A 137 3.08 23.67 -9.92
N ILE A 138 4.00 22.72 -9.97
CA ILE A 138 4.54 22.07 -8.76
C ILE A 138 5.75 22.85 -8.27
N TYR A 139 5.71 23.29 -7.03
CA TYR A 139 6.85 23.88 -6.31
C TYR A 139 7.45 22.83 -5.36
N THR A 140 8.72 22.52 -5.53
CA THR A 140 9.33 21.41 -4.78
C THR A 140 10.80 21.64 -4.50
N ARG A 141 11.28 21.10 -3.37
CA ARG A 141 12.71 21.08 -3.03
C ARG A 141 13.48 20.02 -3.83
N GLU A 142 12.80 18.92 -4.16
CA GLU A 142 13.39 17.72 -4.77
C GLU A 142 12.52 17.27 -5.93
N GLN A 143 13.13 16.76 -7.01
CA GLN A 143 12.39 16.09 -8.07
C GLN A 143 11.82 14.75 -7.55
N PHE A 144 10.79 14.22 -8.23
CA PHE A 144 10.07 13.03 -7.81
C PHE A 144 10.99 11.87 -7.44
N GLN A 145 12.01 11.59 -8.27
CA GLN A 145 12.95 10.46 -8.10
C GLN A 145 13.82 10.58 -6.85
N SER A 146 13.95 11.77 -6.27
CA SER A 146 14.73 12.01 -5.05
C SER A 146 13.86 12.08 -3.79
N THR A 147 12.52 12.10 -3.96
CA THR A 147 11.60 12.23 -2.82
C THR A 147 11.56 10.97 -1.95
N ARG A 148 11.09 11.13 -0.71
CA ARG A 148 10.86 10.00 0.18
C ARG A 148 9.83 8.98 -0.36
N SER A 149 8.97 9.38 -1.28
CA SER A 149 7.97 8.48 -1.88
C SER A 149 8.61 7.27 -2.57
N VAL A 150 9.70 7.44 -3.30
CA VAL A 150 10.36 6.34 -4.03
C VAL A 150 11.24 5.44 -3.16
N ARG A 151 11.33 5.73 -1.85
CA ARG A 151 12.09 4.94 -0.87
C ARG A 151 11.19 4.03 -0.02
N ALA A 152 9.90 3.93 -0.37
CA ALA A 152 8.93 3.08 0.32
C ALA A 152 9.07 1.59 -0.11
N ASN A 153 8.30 0.69 0.53
CA ASN A 153 8.31 -0.73 0.15
C ASN A 153 7.51 -1.04 -1.13
N GLY A 154 6.49 -0.24 -1.45
CA GLY A 154 5.71 -0.38 -2.67
C GLY A 154 4.62 -1.44 -2.65
N SER A 155 4.16 -1.83 -1.49
CA SER A 155 2.97 -2.66 -1.33
C SER A 155 1.72 -1.79 -1.20
N TRP A 156 0.59 -2.23 -1.76
CA TRP A 156 -0.70 -1.58 -1.54
C TRP A 156 -1.20 -1.90 -0.13
N THR A 157 -1.10 -0.94 0.76
CA THR A 157 -1.42 -1.04 2.18
C THR A 157 -2.14 0.22 2.66
N PRO A 158 -3.42 0.42 2.27
CA PRO A 158 -4.14 1.67 2.52
C PRO A 158 -4.40 1.94 4.01
N ALA A 159 -4.39 0.92 4.86
CA ALA A 159 -4.58 1.04 6.31
C ALA A 159 -3.29 1.21 7.12
N SER A 160 -2.11 1.30 6.46
CA SER A 160 -0.82 1.31 7.16
C SER A 160 -0.63 2.54 8.04
N HIS A 161 -0.73 2.36 9.37
CA HIS A 161 -0.42 3.37 10.39
C HIS A 161 -1.12 4.72 10.17
N MET A 162 -2.44 4.72 9.92
CA MET A 162 -3.16 5.93 9.51
C MET A 162 -3.33 6.96 10.62
N ALA A 163 -3.62 6.53 11.84
CA ALA A 163 -3.78 7.39 13.02
C ALA A 163 -3.56 6.56 14.28
N LEU A 164 -3.33 7.19 15.42
CA LEU A 164 -3.52 6.54 16.71
C LEU A 164 -5.01 6.42 17.03
N ALA A 165 -5.41 5.32 17.65
CA ALA A 165 -6.81 5.08 18.01
C ALA A 165 -7.37 6.20 18.89
N ALA A 166 -6.57 6.67 19.87
CA ALA A 166 -6.95 7.73 20.81
C ALA A 166 -7.05 9.14 20.17
N ASP A 167 -6.35 9.38 19.06
CA ASP A 167 -6.25 10.69 18.41
C ASP A 167 -7.10 10.80 17.15
N ALA A 168 -7.67 9.68 16.68
CA ALA A 168 -8.37 9.58 15.42
C ALA A 168 -9.68 10.42 15.45
N PRO A 169 -9.94 11.28 14.45
CA PRO A 169 -11.21 11.98 14.38
C PRO A 169 -12.36 10.99 14.11
N PRO A 170 -13.58 11.26 14.64
CA PRO A 170 -14.71 10.31 14.56
C PRO A 170 -15.08 9.87 13.14
N ASN A 171 -14.87 10.73 12.15
CA ASN A 171 -15.18 10.45 10.75
C ASN A 171 -14.00 9.86 9.95
N LEU A 172 -12.88 9.55 10.59
CA LEU A 172 -11.69 9.06 9.89
C LEU A 172 -11.98 7.81 9.07
N GLY A 173 -12.76 6.88 9.59
CA GLY A 173 -13.10 5.64 8.91
C GLY A 173 -13.80 5.89 7.57
N ASP A 174 -14.78 6.76 7.53
CA ASP A 174 -15.56 7.07 6.32
C ASP A 174 -14.73 7.86 5.29
N VAL A 175 -13.94 8.82 5.76
CA VAL A 175 -13.00 9.58 4.92
C VAL A 175 -11.95 8.65 4.31
N TRP A 176 -11.38 7.76 5.12
CA TRP A 176 -10.38 6.80 4.66
C TRP A 176 -10.96 5.79 3.66
N GLU A 177 -12.14 5.24 3.92
CA GLU A 177 -12.80 4.31 3.01
C GLU A 177 -13.07 4.95 1.66
N ARG A 178 -13.60 6.18 1.65
CA ARG A 178 -13.82 6.97 0.43
C ARG A 178 -12.51 7.18 -0.33
N MET A 179 -11.43 7.60 0.35
CA MET A 179 -10.11 7.75 -0.27
C MET A 179 -9.62 6.44 -0.88
N THR A 180 -9.76 5.34 -0.14
CA THR A 180 -9.31 4.02 -0.58
C THR A 180 -10.04 3.56 -1.83
N ARG A 181 -11.36 3.66 -1.86
CA ARG A 181 -12.19 3.23 -3.01
C ARG A 181 -11.94 4.07 -4.26
N ILE A 182 -11.80 5.39 -4.11
CA ILE A 182 -11.43 6.27 -5.22
C ILE A 182 -10.01 5.97 -5.72
N SER A 183 -9.06 5.75 -4.81
CA SER A 183 -7.69 5.37 -5.18
C SER A 183 -7.67 4.04 -5.92
N TRP A 184 -8.36 3.02 -5.42
CA TRP A 184 -8.47 1.72 -6.06
C TRP A 184 -9.00 1.82 -7.49
N LYS A 185 -10.05 2.62 -7.72
CA LYS A 185 -10.60 2.87 -9.04
C LYS A 185 -9.57 3.46 -10.01
N ASN A 186 -8.78 4.44 -9.55
CA ASN A 186 -7.75 5.08 -10.37
C ASN A 186 -6.53 4.18 -10.60
N LEU A 187 -6.07 3.47 -9.57
CA LEU A 187 -4.91 2.58 -9.67
C LEU A 187 -5.13 1.47 -10.71
N ARG A 188 -6.33 0.92 -10.81
CA ARG A 188 -6.65 -0.13 -11.79
C ARG A 188 -6.42 0.27 -13.24
N GLN A 189 -6.41 1.57 -13.55
CA GLN A 189 -6.15 2.07 -14.91
C GLN A 189 -4.69 1.86 -15.36
N TYR A 190 -3.78 1.63 -14.40
CA TYR A 190 -2.35 1.43 -14.66
C TYR A 190 -1.93 -0.05 -14.67
N ILE A 191 -2.86 -0.97 -14.41
CA ILE A 191 -2.60 -2.41 -14.43
C ILE A 191 -2.55 -2.89 -15.89
N GLY A 192 -1.53 -3.69 -16.21
CA GLY A 192 -1.35 -4.23 -17.57
C GLY A 192 -0.76 -3.24 -18.58
N MET A 193 -0.37 -2.05 -18.15
CA MET A 193 0.38 -1.12 -19.00
C MET A 193 1.82 -1.59 -19.18
N ALA A 194 2.45 -1.17 -20.29
CA ALA A 194 3.85 -1.44 -20.56
C ALA A 194 4.74 -0.97 -19.38
N GLY A 195 5.76 -1.75 -19.04
CA GLY A 195 6.61 -1.52 -17.88
C GLY A 195 6.02 -1.98 -16.55
N ASN A 196 4.78 -2.50 -16.55
CA ASN A 196 4.09 -2.98 -15.34
C ASN A 196 4.17 -1.97 -14.17
N PRO A 197 3.71 -0.72 -14.34
CA PRO A 197 3.76 0.29 -13.28
C PRO A 197 3.07 -0.19 -12.00
N LEU A 198 1.99 -0.96 -12.15
CA LEU A 198 1.32 -1.69 -11.09
C LEU A 198 1.15 -3.14 -11.51
N ALA A 199 1.40 -4.06 -10.58
CA ALA A 199 1.26 -5.48 -10.82
C ALA A 199 0.63 -6.19 -9.61
N PHE A 200 -0.12 -7.25 -9.86
CA PHE A 200 -0.51 -8.20 -8.84
C PHE A 200 0.51 -9.32 -8.74
N ALA A 201 0.82 -9.72 -7.53
CA ALA A 201 1.62 -10.92 -7.28
C ALA A 201 1.11 -11.63 -6.03
N ASP A 202 1.31 -12.93 -5.97
CA ASP A 202 1.05 -13.71 -4.77
C ASP A 202 2.02 -13.31 -3.67
N HIS A 203 1.50 -13.22 -2.46
CA HIS A 203 2.28 -12.95 -1.25
C HIS A 203 2.06 -14.04 -0.22
N TYR A 204 3.14 -14.64 0.22
CA TYR A 204 3.13 -15.75 1.15
C TYR A 204 3.51 -15.27 2.56
N TYR A 205 2.71 -15.63 3.54
CA TYR A 205 3.07 -15.49 4.95
C TYR A 205 3.52 -16.85 5.47
N LEU A 206 4.75 -16.91 5.94
CA LEU A 206 5.41 -18.16 6.35
C LEU A 206 5.66 -18.16 7.86
N SER A 207 5.46 -19.31 8.49
CA SER A 207 5.70 -19.45 9.93
C SER A 207 6.14 -20.89 10.30
N ASP A 208 7.02 -20.98 11.28
CA ASP A 208 7.42 -22.23 11.90
C ASP A 208 6.39 -22.70 12.95
N THR A 209 5.55 -21.79 13.47
CA THR A 209 4.50 -22.04 14.46
C THR A 209 3.13 -21.68 13.91
N PRO A 210 2.03 -22.25 14.45
CA PRO A 210 0.68 -21.86 14.06
C PRO A 210 0.47 -20.33 14.11
N PHE A 211 -0.28 -19.77 13.16
CA PHE A 211 -0.51 -18.32 13.08
C PHE A 211 -1.38 -17.78 14.22
N ASP A 212 -2.10 -18.63 14.91
CA ASP A 212 -2.94 -18.33 16.09
C ASP A 212 -2.20 -18.56 17.42
N THR A 213 -0.92 -18.95 17.35
CA THR A 213 -0.09 -19.04 18.55
C THR A 213 -0.02 -17.67 19.23
N PRO A 214 -0.36 -17.58 20.53
CA PRO A 214 -0.24 -16.34 21.27
C PRO A 214 1.17 -15.77 21.16
N LEU A 215 1.26 -14.48 20.90
CA LEU A 215 2.54 -13.79 20.87
C LEU A 215 3.11 -13.68 22.29
N PRO A 216 4.43 -13.78 22.48
CA PRO A 216 5.05 -13.54 23.79
C PRO A 216 4.75 -12.11 24.24
N PRO A 217 4.91 -11.77 25.52
CA PRO A 217 4.80 -10.40 25.99
C PRO A 217 5.66 -9.46 25.13
N PRO A 218 5.19 -8.23 24.86
CA PRO A 218 5.98 -7.29 24.07
C PRO A 218 7.32 -7.00 24.76
N PRO A 219 8.41 -6.81 24.00
CA PRO A 219 9.69 -6.42 24.58
C PRO A 219 9.56 -5.07 25.30
N PRO A 220 10.40 -4.81 26.31
CA PRO A 220 10.43 -3.51 26.96
C PRO A 220 10.59 -2.38 25.95
N SER A 221 9.80 -1.32 26.10
CA SER A 221 9.81 -0.17 25.22
C SER A 221 10.01 1.12 26.00
N PRO A 222 10.88 2.07 25.53
CA PRO A 222 11.09 3.36 26.18
C PRO A 222 9.89 4.31 26.04
N VAL A 223 8.96 4.00 25.16
CA VAL A 223 7.74 4.78 24.91
C VAL A 223 6.54 3.83 24.83
N PRO A 224 5.32 4.30 25.09
CA PRO A 224 4.11 3.49 24.88
C PRO A 224 4.06 2.92 23.47
N ILE A 225 3.69 1.64 23.35
CA ILE A 225 3.47 1.02 22.04
C ILE A 225 2.23 1.67 21.42
N PRO A 226 2.34 2.22 20.20
CA PRO A 226 1.22 2.91 19.56
C PRO A 226 0.10 1.94 19.21
N GLU A 227 -1.11 2.26 19.61
CA GLU A 227 -2.32 1.59 19.18
C GLU A 227 -2.89 2.33 17.96
N TYR A 228 -2.90 1.64 16.81
CA TYR A 228 -3.38 2.25 15.57
C TYR A 228 -4.87 2.03 15.37
N TYR A 229 -5.51 3.00 14.72
CA TYR A 229 -6.93 2.92 14.35
C TYR A 229 -7.16 1.84 13.29
N GLU A 230 -8.02 0.88 13.60
CA GLU A 230 -8.31 -0.26 12.74
C GLU A 230 -9.26 0.11 11.59
N LEU A 231 -8.87 -0.22 10.37
CA LEU A 231 -9.55 0.20 9.13
C LEU A 231 -9.77 -0.95 8.13
N GLY A 232 -9.02 -2.05 8.28
CA GLY A 232 -8.92 -3.11 7.27
C GLY A 232 -10.26 -3.74 6.87
N ASP A 233 -11.16 -3.93 7.81
CA ASP A 233 -12.43 -4.62 7.60
C ASP A 233 -13.40 -3.86 6.67
N ARG A 234 -13.23 -2.53 6.56
CA ARG A 234 -14.09 -1.67 5.73
C ARG A 234 -13.93 -1.91 4.22
N ILE A 235 -12.87 -2.58 3.80
CA ILE A 235 -12.54 -2.84 2.38
C ILE A 235 -12.39 -4.33 2.07
N GLY A 236 -12.95 -5.20 2.89
CA GLY A 236 -12.88 -6.66 2.71
C GLY A 236 -13.50 -7.17 1.41
N ASP A 237 -14.30 -6.35 0.74
CA ASP A 237 -14.90 -6.60 -0.58
C ASP A 237 -13.95 -6.36 -1.76
N ILE A 238 -12.91 -5.54 -1.57
CA ILE A 238 -11.91 -5.22 -2.61
C ILE A 238 -10.51 -5.77 -2.32
N THR A 239 -10.33 -6.44 -1.19
CA THR A 239 -9.06 -7.08 -0.82
C THR A 239 -9.14 -8.59 -0.96
N PRO A 240 -8.19 -9.25 -1.64
CA PRO A 240 -8.12 -10.70 -1.70
C PRO A 240 -7.98 -11.29 -0.30
N LYS A 241 -8.74 -12.37 -0.04
CA LYS A 241 -8.71 -13.06 1.25
C LYS A 241 -7.43 -13.89 1.40
N LEU A 242 -7.03 -14.09 2.65
CA LEU A 242 -5.98 -15.03 3.01
C LEU A 242 -6.47 -16.47 2.83
N GLN A 243 -5.66 -17.29 2.17
CA GLN A 243 -5.86 -18.72 2.00
C GLN A 243 -4.83 -19.46 2.85
N VAL A 244 -5.27 -20.42 3.64
CA VAL A 244 -4.38 -21.32 4.36
C VAL A 244 -3.87 -22.37 3.38
N LEU A 245 -2.56 -22.58 3.36
CA LEU A 245 -1.92 -23.60 2.55
C LEU A 245 -1.47 -24.76 3.43
N THR A 246 -1.77 -25.98 3.00
CA THR A 246 -1.26 -27.18 3.65
C THR A 246 0.17 -27.51 3.19
N PRO A 247 0.99 -28.21 4.00
CA PRO A 247 2.39 -28.47 3.66
C PRO A 247 2.63 -29.21 2.34
N ASP A 248 1.62 -29.94 1.86
CA ASP A 248 1.68 -30.69 0.59
C ASP A 248 1.44 -29.82 -0.66
N ILE A 249 0.93 -28.60 -0.49
CA ILE A 249 0.62 -27.71 -1.61
C ILE A 249 1.52 -26.46 -1.69
N HIS A 250 2.45 -26.24 -0.77
CA HIS A 250 3.42 -25.17 -0.86
C HIS A 250 4.87 -25.69 -0.82
N PRO A 251 5.82 -25.05 -1.55
CA PRO A 251 7.19 -25.53 -1.63
C PRO A 251 8.09 -25.04 -0.49
N PHE A 252 7.60 -24.19 0.42
CA PHE A 252 8.45 -23.54 1.42
C PHE A 252 8.85 -24.52 2.56
N PRO A 253 10.08 -24.38 3.10
CA PRO A 253 10.60 -25.26 4.16
C PRO A 253 10.11 -24.84 5.56
N VAL A 254 8.80 -24.62 5.68
CA VAL A 254 8.11 -24.25 6.91
C VAL A 254 6.82 -25.04 7.03
N LYS A 255 6.30 -25.19 8.26
CA LYS A 255 5.10 -25.96 8.50
C LYS A 255 3.80 -25.19 8.19
N TYR A 256 3.81 -23.88 8.34
CA TYR A 256 2.60 -23.06 8.22
C TYR A 256 2.80 -22.00 7.16
N ALA A 257 1.87 -21.96 6.19
CA ALA A 257 1.86 -20.97 5.14
C ALA A 257 0.44 -20.45 4.90
N ARG A 258 0.34 -19.17 4.57
CA ARG A 258 -0.88 -18.53 4.07
C ARG A 258 -0.53 -17.73 2.81
N ARG A 259 -1.46 -17.63 1.88
CA ARG A 259 -1.29 -16.86 0.65
C ARG A 259 -2.40 -15.85 0.49
N THR A 260 -2.07 -14.71 -0.06
CA THR A 260 -3.02 -13.75 -0.64
C THR A 260 -2.41 -13.16 -1.90
N THR A 261 -3.21 -12.52 -2.74
CA THR A 261 -2.69 -11.74 -3.87
C THR A 261 -2.66 -10.26 -3.48
N ARG A 262 -1.57 -9.56 -3.74
CA ARG A 262 -1.38 -8.14 -3.39
C ARG A 262 -1.03 -7.32 -4.62
N LEU A 263 -1.47 -6.06 -4.61
CA LEU A 263 -1.05 -5.07 -5.59
C LEU A 263 0.27 -4.44 -5.16
N PHE A 264 1.21 -4.34 -6.09
CA PHE A 264 2.52 -3.73 -5.91
C PHE A 264 2.74 -2.56 -6.87
N PHE A 265 3.51 -1.57 -6.41
CA PHE A 265 3.94 -0.41 -7.18
C PHE A 265 5.38 -0.60 -7.63
N ASN A 266 5.62 -0.59 -8.93
CA ASN A 266 6.95 -0.44 -9.51
C ASN A 266 7.25 1.06 -9.62
N PHE A 267 7.99 1.60 -8.64
CA PHE A 267 8.13 3.05 -8.49
C PHE A 267 8.77 3.75 -9.67
N SER A 268 9.78 3.14 -10.28
CA SER A 268 10.47 3.68 -11.44
C SER A 268 9.48 3.86 -12.59
N GLU A 269 8.75 2.81 -12.94
CA GLU A 269 7.79 2.82 -14.05
C GLU A 269 6.57 3.69 -13.75
N TYR A 270 5.99 3.51 -12.56
CA TYR A 270 4.80 4.27 -12.20
C TYR A 270 5.09 5.76 -12.03
N GLY A 271 6.21 6.09 -11.37
CA GLY A 271 6.63 7.47 -11.23
C GLY A 271 6.97 8.15 -12.56
N HIS A 272 7.70 7.44 -13.44
CA HIS A 272 7.97 7.92 -14.80
C HIS A 272 6.67 8.18 -15.57
N ARG A 273 5.72 7.27 -15.50
CA ARG A 273 4.42 7.41 -16.15
C ARG A 273 3.66 8.64 -15.66
N LEU A 274 3.54 8.80 -14.35
CA LEU A 274 2.84 9.96 -13.76
C LEU A 274 3.52 11.28 -14.10
N MET A 275 4.84 11.34 -14.08
CA MET A 275 5.61 12.52 -14.46
C MET A 275 5.41 12.87 -15.95
N SER A 276 5.43 11.84 -16.81
CA SER A 276 5.19 12.02 -18.26
C SER A 276 3.78 12.54 -18.52
N GLU A 277 2.76 12.00 -17.86
CA GLU A 277 1.38 12.50 -17.95
C GLU A 277 1.27 13.95 -17.47
N PHE A 278 1.95 14.29 -16.37
CA PHE A 278 1.95 15.65 -15.83
C PHE A 278 2.54 16.67 -16.81
N PHE A 279 3.68 16.37 -17.42
CA PHE A 279 4.31 17.26 -18.41
C PHE A 279 3.54 17.30 -19.73
N ALA A 280 3.02 16.17 -20.21
CA ALA A 280 2.20 16.13 -21.42
C ALA A 280 0.93 16.99 -21.31
N ALA A 281 0.39 17.13 -20.09
CA ALA A 281 -0.72 18.03 -19.80
C ALA A 281 -0.29 19.49 -19.52
N GLY A 282 0.95 19.88 -19.86
CA GLY A 282 1.47 21.25 -19.72
C GLY A 282 1.88 21.64 -18.31
N GLY A 283 2.08 20.67 -17.42
CA GLY A 283 2.56 20.90 -16.06
C GLY A 283 3.95 21.48 -15.99
N LYS A 284 4.20 22.30 -14.97
CA LYS A 284 5.51 22.94 -14.72
C LYS A 284 6.04 22.58 -13.35
N ILE A 285 7.35 22.40 -13.23
CA ILE A 285 8.04 22.20 -11.94
C ILE A 285 8.97 23.38 -11.71
N VAL A 286 8.87 23.96 -10.52
CA VAL A 286 9.77 25.03 -10.04
C VAL A 286 10.48 24.53 -8.80
N MET A 287 11.81 24.52 -8.82
CA MET A 287 12.62 24.15 -7.67
C MET A 287 12.55 25.26 -6.63
N ARG A 288 11.93 24.99 -5.50
CA ARG A 288 11.78 25.93 -4.39
C ARG A 288 11.65 25.20 -3.07
N ASN A 289 12.40 25.64 -2.09
CA ASN A 289 12.30 25.18 -0.70
C ASN A 289 11.55 26.23 0.11
N PHE A 290 10.51 25.82 0.83
CA PHE A 290 9.72 26.68 1.71
C PHE A 290 10.16 26.50 3.17
N HIS A 291 10.21 27.58 3.93
CA HIS A 291 10.63 27.60 5.33
C HIS A 291 9.52 28.08 6.27
N SER A 292 8.48 28.73 5.74
CA SER A 292 7.35 29.21 6.51
C SER A 292 6.05 29.20 5.69
N PRO A 293 4.88 29.09 6.34
CA PRO A 293 3.58 29.15 5.65
C PRO A 293 3.36 30.49 4.94
N GLY A 294 3.86 31.60 5.48
CA GLY A 294 3.68 32.94 4.91
C GLY A 294 4.25 33.09 3.50
N GLU A 295 5.26 32.27 3.13
CA GLU A 295 5.84 32.30 1.79
C GLU A 295 4.83 31.87 0.71
N LEU A 296 3.78 31.13 1.06
CA LEU A 296 2.75 30.69 0.12
C LEU A 296 1.93 31.87 -0.40
N ALA A 297 1.70 32.91 0.41
CA ALA A 297 1.00 34.11 -0.02
C ALA A 297 1.69 34.85 -1.19
N HIS A 298 3.00 34.64 -1.35
CA HIS A 298 3.79 35.28 -2.40
C HIS A 298 3.80 34.49 -3.73
N LEU A 299 3.12 33.32 -3.78
CA LEU A 299 2.98 32.60 -5.04
C LEU A 299 1.99 33.31 -5.98
N PRO A 300 2.22 33.24 -7.31
CA PRO A 300 1.29 33.83 -8.28
C PRO A 300 -0.07 33.11 -8.25
N GLU A 301 -0.11 31.81 -7.95
CA GLU A 301 -1.32 31.03 -7.76
C GLU A 301 -1.91 31.32 -6.37
N LYS A 302 -3.23 31.62 -6.31
CA LYS A 302 -3.93 31.91 -5.04
C LYS A 302 -4.73 30.73 -4.53
N VAL A 303 -4.68 29.58 -5.22
CA VAL A 303 -5.19 28.30 -4.75
C VAL A 303 -4.02 27.31 -4.73
N ILE A 304 -3.73 26.77 -3.58
CA ILE A 304 -2.52 26.00 -3.31
C ILE A 304 -2.89 24.66 -2.66
N ILE A 305 -2.49 23.55 -3.27
CA ILE A 305 -2.60 22.23 -2.63
C ILE A 305 -1.25 21.92 -1.97
N ASN A 306 -1.25 21.84 -0.65
CA ASN A 306 -0.05 21.73 0.16
C ASN A 306 0.24 20.29 0.55
N CYS A 307 1.26 19.68 -0.07
CA CYS A 307 1.68 18.28 0.06
C CYS A 307 3.13 18.15 0.57
N PRO A 308 3.52 18.77 1.70
CA PRO A 308 4.90 18.85 2.15
C PRO A 308 5.46 17.54 2.71
N GLY A 309 4.61 16.51 2.87
CA GLY A 309 4.97 15.26 3.51
C GLY A 309 5.48 15.48 4.94
N TYR A 310 6.58 14.82 5.31
CA TYR A 310 7.14 14.94 6.66
C TYR A 310 7.66 16.34 6.98
N SER A 311 8.04 17.14 5.98
CA SER A 311 8.53 18.51 6.18
C SER A 311 7.49 19.44 6.82
N ALA A 312 6.20 19.06 6.86
CA ALA A 312 5.17 19.78 7.60
C ALA A 312 5.50 19.93 9.09
N ARG A 313 6.26 19.00 9.66
CA ARG A 313 6.73 19.08 11.04
C ARG A 313 7.57 20.35 11.25
N ASP A 314 8.39 20.70 10.28
CA ASP A 314 9.37 21.79 10.41
C ASP A 314 8.76 23.15 10.10
N TRP A 315 8.20 23.36 8.92
CA TRP A 315 7.77 24.70 8.51
C TRP A 315 6.29 25.01 8.79
N TRP A 316 5.42 23.97 8.95
CA TRP A 316 4.05 24.13 9.48
C TRP A 316 3.98 23.97 10.99
N LYS A 317 5.08 23.59 11.65
CA LYS A 317 5.13 23.30 13.11
C LYS A 317 4.05 22.29 13.55
N ASP A 318 3.71 21.33 12.66
CA ASP A 318 2.71 20.31 12.94
C ASP A 318 3.26 19.27 13.95
N LYS A 319 2.94 19.47 15.22
CA LYS A 319 3.40 18.63 16.33
C LYS A 319 2.75 17.23 16.33
N ALA A 320 1.65 17.03 15.58
CA ALA A 320 1.05 15.70 15.42
C ALA A 320 1.87 14.81 14.47
N MET A 321 2.84 15.36 13.73
CA MET A 321 3.75 14.61 12.88
C MET A 321 4.82 13.93 13.73
N VAL A 322 4.79 12.58 13.77
CA VAL A 322 5.78 11.73 14.43
C VAL A 322 6.66 11.08 13.35
N PRO A 323 7.98 11.17 13.46
CA PRO A 323 8.86 10.50 12.52
C PRO A 323 8.71 8.98 12.66
N HIS A 324 8.65 8.28 11.53
CA HIS A 324 8.61 6.83 11.52
C HIS A 324 9.54 6.32 10.42
N ARG A 325 10.78 6.04 10.83
CA ARG A 325 11.85 5.58 9.93
C ARG A 325 11.47 4.25 9.30
N GLY A 326 11.72 4.09 8.02
CA GLY A 326 11.72 2.83 7.30
C GLY A 326 13.02 2.68 6.55
N GLN A 327 13.59 1.47 6.56
CA GLN A 327 14.73 1.11 5.74
C GLN A 327 14.36 -0.08 4.89
N THR A 328 14.74 -0.04 3.61
CA THR A 328 14.60 -1.14 2.66
C THR A 328 15.95 -1.47 2.07
N GLU A 329 16.28 -2.72 2.02
CA GLU A 329 17.44 -3.28 1.33
C GLU A 329 17.03 -3.87 -0.01
N TRP A 330 17.84 -3.62 -1.03
CA TRP A 330 17.58 -3.98 -2.40
C TRP A 330 18.65 -4.94 -2.92
N LEU A 331 18.23 -6.14 -3.29
CA LEU A 331 19.08 -7.15 -3.86
C LEU A 331 18.94 -7.13 -5.38
N ILE A 332 20.01 -7.57 -6.05
CA ILE A 332 20.07 -7.73 -7.50
C ILE A 332 18.79 -8.40 -8.02
N PRO A 333 18.15 -7.89 -9.10
CA PRO A 333 16.92 -8.43 -9.65
C PRO A 333 16.99 -9.92 -9.97
N GLN A 334 15.87 -10.61 -9.76
CA GLN A 334 15.65 -11.99 -10.14
C GLN A 334 14.32 -12.10 -10.90
N PRO A 335 14.33 -12.01 -12.23
CA PRO A 335 13.10 -12.03 -13.05
C PRO A 335 12.25 -13.30 -12.88
N GLU A 336 12.89 -14.43 -12.52
CA GLU A 336 12.22 -15.69 -12.25
C GLU A 336 11.42 -15.71 -10.94
N VAL A 337 11.66 -14.76 -10.02
CA VAL A 337 10.91 -14.59 -8.78
C VAL A 337 9.79 -13.59 -9.03
N ASN A 338 8.57 -14.06 -9.01
CA ASN A 338 7.36 -13.25 -9.29
C ASN A 338 6.36 -13.23 -8.12
N TYR A 339 6.87 -13.35 -6.91
CA TYR A 339 6.06 -13.37 -5.69
C TYR A 339 6.71 -12.53 -4.58
N GLY A 340 5.93 -12.24 -3.54
CA GLY A 340 6.44 -11.71 -2.28
C GLY A 340 6.26 -12.73 -1.16
N LEU A 341 6.99 -12.55 -0.08
CA LEU A 341 6.79 -13.33 1.14
C LEU A 341 7.11 -12.54 2.40
N THR A 342 6.52 -12.96 3.50
CA THR A 342 6.86 -12.52 4.86
C THR A 342 7.23 -13.74 5.69
N TYR A 343 8.42 -13.71 6.27
CA TYR A 343 8.87 -14.71 7.21
C TYR A 343 9.46 -14.04 8.45
N ARG A 344 9.01 -14.46 9.64
CA ARG A 344 9.29 -13.76 10.90
C ARG A 344 8.89 -12.28 10.79
N ASN A 345 9.83 -11.38 10.93
CA ASN A 345 9.67 -9.93 10.85
C ASN A 345 10.18 -9.31 9.53
N VAL A 346 10.56 -10.12 8.54
CA VAL A 346 11.08 -9.62 7.27
C VAL A 346 10.08 -9.88 6.15
N GLU A 347 9.79 -8.84 5.37
CA GLU A 347 9.02 -8.90 4.13
C GLU A 347 9.97 -8.77 2.95
N ALA A 348 9.83 -9.66 1.96
CA ALA A 348 10.53 -9.60 0.68
C ALA A 348 9.52 -9.45 -0.45
N LEU A 349 9.77 -8.53 -1.38
CA LEU A 349 8.94 -8.26 -2.55
C LEU A 349 9.79 -8.26 -3.82
N SER A 350 9.42 -9.09 -4.79
CA SER A 350 10.05 -9.05 -6.11
C SER A 350 9.48 -7.90 -6.94
N LYS A 351 10.38 -7.12 -7.52
CA LYS A 351 10.08 -5.98 -8.39
C LYS A 351 11.00 -6.00 -9.61
N SER A 352 10.64 -5.24 -10.65
CA SER A 352 11.42 -5.14 -11.88
C SER A 352 12.85 -4.63 -11.64
N ASP A 353 13.04 -3.78 -10.64
CA ASP A 353 14.30 -3.15 -10.27
C ASP A 353 15.05 -3.86 -9.12
N GLY A 354 14.54 -4.94 -8.57
CA GLY A 354 15.25 -5.74 -7.56
C GLY A 354 14.34 -6.54 -6.64
N ILE A 355 14.94 -7.35 -5.79
CA ILE A 355 14.24 -7.95 -4.65
C ILE A 355 14.36 -6.97 -3.48
N MET A 356 13.27 -6.29 -3.16
CA MET A 356 13.19 -5.40 -2.01
C MET A 356 12.92 -6.22 -0.75
N MET A 357 13.70 -6.00 0.30
CA MET A 357 13.45 -6.54 1.64
C MET A 357 13.26 -5.41 2.65
N ILE A 358 12.54 -5.68 3.72
CA ILE A 358 12.31 -4.77 4.83
C ILE A 358 12.07 -5.53 6.12
N ASP A 359 12.75 -5.14 7.19
CA ASP A 359 12.39 -5.56 8.55
C ASP A 359 11.25 -4.68 9.06
N ILE A 360 10.06 -5.28 9.21
CA ILE A 360 8.84 -4.61 9.66
C ILE A 360 8.74 -4.50 11.20
N GLY A 361 9.69 -5.08 11.93
CA GLY A 361 9.70 -5.11 13.39
C GLY A 361 8.78 -6.16 14.01
N PRO A 362 8.74 -6.24 15.34
CA PRO A 362 7.96 -7.23 16.06
C PRO A 362 6.45 -6.95 15.91
N ARG A 363 5.65 -8.04 15.84
CA ARG A 363 4.19 -7.94 15.68
C ARG A 363 3.48 -7.33 16.89
N ASN A 364 4.04 -7.48 18.08
CA ASN A 364 3.45 -7.07 19.36
C ASN A 364 4.30 -6.05 20.13
N GLY A 365 5.25 -5.38 19.46
CA GLY A 365 6.14 -4.44 20.08
C GLY A 365 6.08 -3.03 19.44
N LEU A 366 7.01 -2.20 19.86
CA LEU A 366 7.18 -0.89 19.23
C LEU A 366 7.55 -1.08 17.74
N PRO A 367 6.79 -0.49 16.80
CA PRO A 367 7.12 -0.62 15.39
C PRO A 367 8.53 -0.11 15.09
N LYS A 368 9.29 -0.84 14.30
CA LYS A 368 10.67 -0.50 13.98
C LYS A 368 10.78 0.90 13.37
N GLY A 369 11.61 1.74 13.99
CA GLY A 369 11.83 3.12 13.56
C GLY A 369 10.77 4.14 14.02
N TYR A 370 9.80 3.75 14.84
CA TYR A 370 8.86 4.71 15.43
C TYR A 370 9.61 5.74 16.30
N GLY A 371 9.31 7.02 16.11
CA GLY A 371 9.98 8.12 16.79
C GLY A 371 11.37 8.49 16.22
N SER A 372 11.92 7.73 15.27
CA SER A 372 13.24 7.99 14.70
C SER A 372 13.16 8.84 13.43
N SER A 373 13.92 9.95 13.40
CA SER A 373 14.11 10.81 12.22
C SER A 373 15.45 10.58 11.50
N ASN A 374 16.18 9.53 11.85
CA ASN A 374 17.44 9.20 11.20
C ASN A 374 17.21 8.64 9.79
N GLU A 375 17.68 9.32 8.76
CA GLU A 375 17.60 8.89 7.35
C GLU A 375 18.89 8.24 6.83
N MET A 376 19.88 8.03 7.69
CA MET A 376 21.12 7.36 7.29
C MET A 376 20.90 5.86 7.13
N PRO A 377 21.31 5.27 6.00
CA PRO A 377 21.30 3.82 5.82
C PRO A 377 22.17 3.12 6.85
N ASN A 378 21.67 1.99 7.36
CA ASN A 378 22.41 1.12 8.27
C ASN A 378 22.65 -0.24 7.60
N ARG A 379 23.89 -0.50 7.21
CA ARG A 379 24.29 -1.72 6.54
C ARG A 379 24.06 -2.97 7.39
N ALA A 380 24.36 -2.90 8.68
CA ALA A 380 24.19 -4.04 9.59
C ALA A 380 22.71 -4.44 9.74
N GLU A 381 21.78 -3.46 9.79
CA GLU A 381 20.35 -3.74 9.79
C GLU A 381 19.90 -4.41 8.48
N ALA A 382 20.43 -3.95 7.33
CA ALA A 382 20.12 -4.53 6.03
C ALA A 382 20.60 -5.99 5.92
N GLU A 383 21.83 -6.25 6.35
CA GLU A 383 22.38 -7.61 6.36
C GLU A 383 21.60 -8.54 7.31
N ALA A 384 21.18 -8.06 8.46
CA ALA A 384 20.38 -8.83 9.39
C ALA A 384 19.04 -9.26 8.77
N ALA A 385 18.37 -8.38 8.04
CA ALA A 385 17.13 -8.70 7.33
C ALA A 385 17.37 -9.75 6.22
N VAL A 386 18.43 -9.57 5.43
CA VAL A 386 18.78 -10.54 4.36
C VAL A 386 19.09 -11.93 4.95
N ARG A 387 19.83 -11.99 6.08
CA ARG A 387 20.17 -13.27 6.74
C ARG A 387 18.94 -14.05 7.21
N VAL A 388 17.84 -13.38 7.57
CA VAL A 388 16.57 -14.07 7.91
C VAL A 388 16.04 -14.86 6.70
N MET A 389 16.12 -14.29 5.52
CA MET A 389 15.72 -14.96 4.29
C MET A 389 16.75 -16.00 3.82
N GLU A 390 18.04 -15.73 3.98
CA GLU A 390 19.11 -16.70 3.72
C GLU A 390 18.93 -17.96 4.58
N GLU A 391 18.63 -17.80 5.89
CA GLU A 391 18.33 -18.92 6.78
C GLU A 391 17.08 -19.69 6.31
N LEU A 392 16.00 -19.01 5.93
CA LEU A 392 14.81 -19.68 5.41
C LEU A 392 15.15 -20.56 4.20
N TYR A 393 15.85 -19.99 3.23
CA TYR A 393 16.16 -20.69 1.98
C TYR A 393 17.26 -21.76 2.13
N SER A 394 18.13 -21.66 3.13
CA SER A 394 19.12 -22.70 3.44
C SER A 394 18.48 -24.03 3.92
N ARG A 395 17.22 -24.00 4.33
CA ARG A 395 16.48 -25.19 4.75
C ARG A 395 15.92 -26.02 3.59
N PHE A 396 15.96 -25.50 2.37
CA PHE A 396 15.61 -26.30 1.20
C PHE A 396 16.65 -27.41 1.02
N PRO A 397 16.22 -28.66 0.72
CA PRO A 397 17.17 -29.69 0.36
C PRO A 397 17.99 -29.19 -0.83
N ALA A 398 19.31 -29.33 -0.75
CA ALA A 398 20.17 -29.03 -1.88
C ALA A 398 19.67 -29.85 -3.06
N ASN A 399 19.10 -29.21 -4.08
CA ASN A 399 18.82 -29.88 -5.34
C ASN A 399 20.18 -30.37 -5.88
N PRO A 400 20.39 -31.67 -6.08
CA PRO A 400 21.51 -32.08 -6.86
C PRO A 400 21.33 -31.49 -8.26
N ILE A 401 22.25 -30.59 -8.63
CA ILE A 401 22.36 -30.02 -9.98
C ILE A 401 22.63 -31.17 -10.94
#